data_80d9053b3f3cc207bf10e5cde30eae0c
#
_entry.id   80d9053b3f3cc207bf10e5cde30eae0c
#
_cell.length_a   1.000
_cell.length_b   1.000
_cell.length_c   1.000
_cell.angle_alpha   90.00
_cell.angle_beta   90.00
_cell.angle_gamma   90.00
#
_symmetry.space_group_name_H-M   'P 1'
#
loop_
_entity.id
_entity.type
_entity.pdbx_description
1 polymer ?
#
loop_
_entity_poly.entity_id
_entity_poly.type
_entity_poly.pdbx_seq_one_letter_code
_entity_poly.pdbx_strand_id
1 'polypeptide(L)'
;IVNTANRMIDGTLYSFEEFENIDVFVIMQVHNRDVFDESGLLPQYTNYPVPFDRRNYAATFDYVIKRYISECYELKNNPKSKYYGTKSGKPAIIVLCTDWHDARIKYNTSVRKLASKWGLPLVEFDKYIGFSKNSPHPVTGKQQSLLYAKDTQTIEGTEYGWHPDRGEDKYIQQRMASIFVDAIRQVLPIK
;
A
#
# COMPACT_ATOMS: atom_id res chain seq x y z
N ILE A 1 4.26 7.00 -2.72
CA ILE A 1 4.35 6.00 -3.79
C ILE A 1 5.25 6.46 -4.96
N VAL A 2 5.24 7.73 -5.31
CA VAL A 2 6.08 8.30 -6.39
C VAL A 2 7.57 8.05 -6.14
N ASN A 3 8.04 8.29 -4.92
CA ASN A 3 9.44 8.03 -4.57
C ASN A 3 9.81 6.53 -4.69
N THR A 4 8.91 5.65 -4.28
CA THR A 4 9.09 4.20 -4.46
C THR A 4 9.22 3.83 -5.93
N ALA A 5 8.33 4.35 -6.78
CA ALA A 5 8.40 4.11 -8.22
C ALA A 5 9.70 4.65 -8.85
N ASN A 6 10.12 5.85 -8.48
CA ASN A 6 11.37 6.43 -8.96
C ASN A 6 12.58 5.56 -8.62
N ARG A 7 12.69 5.14 -7.38
CA ARG A 7 13.79 4.29 -6.93
C ARG A 7 13.76 2.89 -7.58
N MET A 8 12.59 2.36 -7.87
CA MET A 8 12.46 1.12 -8.64
C MET A 8 12.92 1.29 -10.10
N ILE A 9 12.61 2.44 -10.73
CA ILE A 9 13.06 2.76 -12.08
C ILE A 9 14.57 2.90 -12.14
N ASP A 10 15.14 3.60 -11.16
CA ASP A 10 16.58 3.89 -11.09
C ASP A 10 17.38 2.67 -10.55
N GLY A 11 16.74 1.57 -10.19
CA GLY A 11 17.38 0.37 -9.63
C GLY A 11 18.03 0.60 -8.26
N THR A 12 17.56 1.59 -7.49
CA THR A 12 18.13 1.96 -6.18
C THR A 12 17.27 1.57 -4.99
N LEU A 13 16.12 0.94 -5.20
CA LEU A 13 15.23 0.57 -4.10
C LEU A 13 15.55 -0.82 -3.56
N TYR A 14 15.63 -1.80 -4.43
CA TYR A 14 15.91 -3.19 -4.05
C TYR A 14 16.99 -3.78 -4.96
N SER A 15 17.96 -4.48 -4.36
CA SER A 15 18.84 -5.37 -5.07
C SER A 15 18.12 -6.69 -5.44
N PHE A 16 18.74 -7.53 -6.28
CA PHE A 16 18.16 -8.83 -6.59
C PHE A 16 18.09 -9.74 -5.34
N GLU A 17 19.05 -9.62 -4.43
CA GLU A 17 19.09 -10.35 -3.17
C GLU A 17 17.93 -9.95 -2.26
N GLU A 18 17.57 -8.66 -2.25
CA GLU A 18 16.42 -8.18 -1.50
C GLU A 18 15.11 -8.70 -2.10
N PHE A 19 14.92 -8.64 -3.42
CA PHE A 19 13.77 -9.25 -4.07
C PHE A 19 13.66 -10.74 -3.79
N GLU A 20 14.79 -11.45 -3.76
CA GLU A 20 14.83 -12.87 -3.47
C GLU A 20 14.39 -13.21 -2.05
N ASN A 21 14.69 -12.37 -1.09
CA ASN A 21 14.47 -12.60 0.34
C ASN A 21 13.21 -11.96 0.92
N ILE A 22 12.50 -11.13 0.16
CA ILE A 22 11.20 -10.58 0.60
C ILE A 22 10.13 -11.66 0.54
N ASP A 23 9.58 -12.09 1.67
CA ASP A 23 8.47 -13.04 1.71
C ASP A 23 7.14 -12.39 1.32
N VAL A 24 6.86 -11.19 1.83
CA VAL A 24 5.65 -10.43 1.54
C VAL A 24 5.99 -8.96 1.30
N PHE A 25 5.51 -8.41 0.20
CA PHE A 25 5.61 -6.99 -0.08
C PHE A 25 4.32 -6.28 0.33
N VAL A 26 4.40 -5.51 1.41
CA VAL A 26 3.25 -4.78 1.95
C VAL A 26 3.30 -3.33 1.50
N ILE A 27 2.22 -2.83 0.93
CA ILE A 27 2.14 -1.46 0.47
C ILE A 27 1.01 -0.73 1.20
N MET A 28 1.39 0.17 2.10
CA MET A 28 0.51 1.12 2.77
C MET A 28 0.99 2.54 2.49
N GLN A 29 0.61 3.09 1.36
CA GLN A 29 1.01 4.43 0.94
C GLN A 29 -0.20 5.21 0.44
N VAL A 30 -0.95 5.79 1.35
CA VAL A 30 -2.19 6.53 1.07
C VAL A 30 -1.96 8.04 1.10
N HIS A 31 -0.82 8.50 0.64
CA HIS A 31 -0.35 9.80 1.01
C HIS A 31 0.46 10.39 -0.15
N ASN A 32 0.55 11.65 -0.31
CA ASN A 32 0.60 12.80 0.53
C ASN A 32 0.63 14.08 -0.31
N ARG A 33 1.49 14.13 -1.29
CA ARG A 33 1.59 15.19 -2.28
C ARG A 33 1.22 14.70 -3.67
N ASP A 34 0.88 13.43 -3.78
CA ASP A 34 0.57 12.82 -5.06
C ASP A 34 -0.82 13.27 -5.50
N VAL A 35 -0.93 13.71 -6.71
CA VAL A 35 -2.21 14.00 -7.33
C VAL A 35 -2.96 12.69 -7.51
N PHE A 36 -4.19 12.64 -7.01
CA PHE A 36 -5.06 11.51 -7.24
C PHE A 36 -5.82 11.66 -8.55
N ASP A 37 -5.61 10.73 -9.45
CA ASP A 37 -6.33 10.66 -10.71
C ASP A 37 -6.61 9.19 -11.08
N GLU A 38 -7.87 8.80 -11.07
CA GLU A 38 -8.29 7.46 -11.44
C GLU A 38 -8.14 7.16 -12.92
N SER A 39 -8.11 8.18 -13.78
CA SER A 39 -7.95 7.99 -15.23
C SER A 39 -6.63 7.32 -15.60
N GLY A 40 -5.63 7.39 -14.71
CA GLY A 40 -4.35 6.73 -14.88
C GLY A 40 -4.37 5.21 -14.67
N LEU A 41 -5.47 4.62 -14.23
CA LEU A 41 -5.62 3.17 -14.16
C LEU A 41 -5.83 2.59 -15.54
N LEU A 42 -4.83 1.87 -16.04
CA LEU A 42 -4.95 1.18 -17.29
C LEU A 42 -5.85 -0.06 -17.15
N PRO A 43 -6.75 -0.31 -18.12
CA PRO A 43 -7.66 -1.46 -18.07
C PRO A 43 -6.96 -2.81 -18.26
N GLN A 44 -5.72 -2.80 -18.74
CA GLN A 44 -4.93 -3.99 -19.06
C GLN A 44 -3.57 -3.97 -18.36
N TYR A 45 -2.98 -5.15 -18.18
CA TYR A 45 -1.63 -5.33 -17.67
C TYR A 45 -0.60 -5.04 -18.76
N THR A 46 -0.32 -3.77 -18.98
CA THR A 46 0.65 -3.32 -19.97
C THR A 46 1.89 -2.75 -19.28
N ASN A 47 2.99 -2.71 -20.02
CA ASN A 47 4.15 -1.95 -19.58
C ASN A 47 3.82 -0.47 -19.68
N TYR A 48 4.09 0.27 -18.61
CA TYR A 48 3.99 1.71 -18.67
C TYR A 48 5.14 2.27 -19.48
N PRO A 49 4.89 3.25 -20.37
CA PRO A 49 5.98 4.01 -20.94
C PRO A 49 6.75 4.73 -19.82
N VAL A 50 8.06 4.79 -19.98
CA VAL A 50 8.90 5.54 -19.04
C VAL A 50 9.55 6.67 -19.83
N PRO A 51 9.39 7.93 -19.40
CA PRO A 51 8.64 8.40 -18.22
C PRO A 51 7.11 8.39 -18.44
N PHE A 52 6.36 8.20 -17.36
CA PHE A 52 4.91 8.41 -17.29
C PHE A 52 4.58 9.50 -16.25
N ASP A 53 3.36 10.02 -16.23
CA ASP A 53 2.97 11.01 -15.21
C ASP A 53 2.88 10.37 -13.82
N ARG A 54 3.95 10.50 -13.07
CA ARG A 54 4.10 9.92 -11.74
C ARG A 54 3.30 10.66 -10.66
N ARG A 55 2.70 11.79 -11.01
CA ARG A 55 1.74 12.49 -10.13
C ARG A 55 0.39 11.79 -10.11
N ASN A 56 0.13 10.92 -11.08
CA ASN A 56 -1.03 10.06 -11.05
C ASN A 56 -0.82 8.92 -10.05
N TYR A 57 -1.53 9.01 -8.93
CA TYR A 57 -1.40 8.07 -7.82
C TYR A 57 -1.65 6.61 -8.24
N ALA A 58 -2.77 6.40 -8.93
CA ALA A 58 -3.19 5.06 -9.33
C ALA A 58 -2.22 4.43 -10.33
N ALA A 59 -1.77 5.18 -11.34
CA ALA A 59 -0.80 4.70 -12.32
C ALA A 59 0.56 4.40 -11.69
N THR A 60 1.02 5.26 -10.78
CA THR A 60 2.27 5.07 -10.07
C THR A 60 2.23 3.82 -9.18
N PHE A 61 1.11 3.62 -8.49
CA PHE A 61 0.90 2.46 -7.63
C PHE A 61 0.85 1.15 -8.43
N ASP A 62 0.11 1.17 -9.54
CA ASP A 62 0.00 0.05 -10.47
C ASP A 62 1.37 -0.32 -11.08
N TYR A 63 2.19 0.68 -11.40
CA TYR A 63 3.57 0.46 -11.84
C TYR A 63 4.40 -0.28 -10.78
N VAL A 64 4.34 0.15 -9.51
CA VAL A 64 5.09 -0.48 -8.42
C VAL A 64 4.70 -1.94 -8.24
N ILE A 65 3.41 -2.25 -8.26
CA ILE A 65 2.91 -3.62 -8.20
C ILE A 65 3.48 -4.46 -9.34
N LYS A 66 3.32 -3.99 -10.56
CA LYS A 66 3.80 -4.68 -11.75
C LYS A 66 5.32 -4.88 -11.72
N ARG A 67 6.06 -3.86 -11.34
CA ARG A 67 7.52 -3.94 -11.27
C ARG A 67 7.97 -5.01 -10.28
N TYR A 68 7.36 -5.05 -9.08
CA TYR A 68 7.69 -6.06 -8.09
C TYR A 68 7.42 -7.49 -8.61
N ILE A 69 6.27 -7.72 -9.23
CA ILE A 69 5.94 -9.01 -9.84
C ILE A 69 6.96 -9.40 -10.90
N SER A 70 7.33 -8.46 -11.78
CA SER A 70 8.30 -8.69 -12.85
C SER A 70 9.69 -9.04 -12.30
N GLU A 71 10.17 -8.32 -11.30
CA GLU A 71 11.47 -8.61 -10.68
C GLU A 71 11.49 -10.00 -10.02
N CYS A 72 10.44 -10.37 -9.31
CA CYS A 72 10.32 -11.72 -8.75
C CYS A 72 10.34 -12.80 -9.83
N TYR A 73 9.67 -12.58 -10.96
CA TYR A 73 9.69 -13.51 -12.09
C TYR A 73 11.07 -13.61 -12.75
N GLU A 74 11.76 -12.48 -12.92
CA GLU A 74 13.07 -12.42 -13.58
C GLU A 74 14.21 -13.06 -12.75
N LEU A 75 14.01 -13.31 -11.47
CA LEU A 75 14.97 -14.08 -10.66
C LEU A 75 15.31 -15.44 -11.27
N LYS A 76 14.41 -16.03 -12.06
CA LYS A 76 14.67 -17.28 -12.77
C LYS A 76 15.78 -17.19 -13.82
N ASN A 77 16.07 -16.00 -14.30
CA ASN A 77 17.08 -15.73 -15.31
C ASN A 77 18.43 -15.32 -14.71
N ASN A 78 18.50 -15.10 -13.40
CA ASN A 78 19.72 -14.71 -12.71
C ASN A 78 20.47 -15.94 -12.17
N PRO A 79 21.67 -16.27 -12.71
CA PRO A 79 22.44 -17.44 -12.27
C PRO A 79 22.83 -17.45 -10.79
N LYS A 80 22.78 -16.31 -10.12
CA LYS A 80 23.10 -16.18 -8.69
C LYS A 80 21.87 -16.38 -7.80
N SER A 81 20.67 -16.44 -8.37
CA SER A 81 19.45 -16.60 -7.61
C SER A 81 19.17 -18.06 -7.28
N LYS A 82 18.65 -18.32 -6.09
CA LYS A 82 18.11 -19.65 -5.71
C LYS A 82 16.89 -20.07 -6.57
N TYR A 83 16.29 -19.13 -7.31
CA TYR A 83 15.21 -19.37 -8.25
C TYR A 83 15.67 -19.57 -9.69
N TYR A 84 16.99 -19.57 -9.94
CA TYR A 84 17.55 -19.75 -11.28
C TYR A 84 17.07 -21.05 -11.94
N GLY A 85 16.66 -20.94 -13.20
CA GLY A 85 16.17 -22.08 -13.99
C GLY A 85 14.79 -22.60 -13.58
N THR A 86 14.12 -22.02 -12.58
CA THR A 86 12.73 -22.36 -12.27
C THR A 86 11.78 -21.88 -13.37
N LYS A 87 10.60 -22.48 -13.44
CA LYS A 87 9.60 -22.11 -14.47
C LYS A 87 9.06 -20.69 -14.29
N SER A 88 8.87 -20.22 -13.06
CA SER A 88 8.09 -19.03 -12.74
C SER A 88 8.83 -18.02 -11.84
N GLY A 89 10.12 -18.22 -11.58
CA GLY A 89 10.81 -17.36 -10.65
C GLY A 89 10.31 -17.52 -9.21
N LYS A 90 10.40 -16.46 -8.45
CA LYS A 90 9.89 -16.38 -7.08
C LYS A 90 8.40 -16.02 -7.06
N PRO A 91 7.56 -16.68 -6.26
CA PRO A 91 6.19 -16.20 -6.02
C PRO A 91 6.19 -14.78 -5.45
N ALA A 92 5.45 -13.86 -6.07
CA ALA A 92 5.28 -12.50 -5.59
C ALA A 92 4.03 -12.41 -4.71
N ILE A 93 4.20 -12.32 -3.40
CA ILE A 93 3.10 -12.10 -2.46
C ILE A 93 3.06 -10.61 -2.13
N ILE A 94 1.95 -9.97 -2.50
CA ILE A 94 1.72 -8.54 -2.27
C ILE A 94 0.46 -8.37 -1.44
N VAL A 95 0.51 -7.49 -0.44
CA VAL A 95 -0.64 -7.10 0.36
C VAL A 95 -0.80 -5.59 0.28
N LEU A 96 -1.98 -5.13 -0.12
CA LEU A 96 -2.30 -3.72 -0.13
C LEU A 96 -3.04 -3.32 1.14
N CYS A 97 -2.84 -2.07 1.59
CA CYS A 97 -3.52 -1.55 2.76
C CYS A 97 -4.17 -0.21 2.44
N THR A 98 -5.38 0.01 2.95
CA THR A 98 -5.99 1.35 2.96
C THR A 98 -5.39 2.21 4.07
N ASP A 99 -5.76 3.49 4.10
CA ASP A 99 -5.49 4.36 5.24
C ASP A 99 -6.21 3.86 6.50
N TRP A 100 -5.79 4.32 7.67
CA TRP A 100 -6.37 3.93 8.96
C TRP A 100 -7.68 4.66 9.30
N HIS A 101 -8.13 5.56 8.43
CA HIS A 101 -9.43 6.23 8.48
C HIS A 101 -9.94 6.54 7.06
N ASP A 102 -11.19 6.95 6.93
CA ASP A 102 -11.82 7.15 5.64
C ASP A 102 -11.76 8.59 5.08
N ALA A 103 -11.07 9.50 5.74
CA ALA A 103 -10.96 10.89 5.26
C ALA A 103 -10.35 11.00 3.85
N ARG A 104 -9.49 10.05 3.49
CA ARG A 104 -8.85 9.96 2.16
C ARG A 104 -9.58 8.96 1.27
N ILE A 105 -10.88 9.11 1.15
CA ILE A 105 -11.74 8.15 0.45
C ILE A 105 -11.28 7.86 -0.99
N LYS A 106 -10.79 8.86 -1.72
CA LYS A 106 -10.31 8.69 -3.10
C LYS A 106 -9.12 7.74 -3.18
N TYR A 107 -8.15 7.89 -2.27
CA TYR A 107 -6.98 7.01 -2.17
C TYR A 107 -7.41 5.59 -1.78
N ASN A 108 -8.23 5.45 -0.75
CA ASN A 108 -8.74 4.15 -0.33
C ASN A 108 -9.52 3.44 -1.46
N THR A 109 -10.32 4.19 -2.22
CA THR A 109 -11.04 3.68 -3.39
C THR A 109 -10.08 3.20 -4.48
N SER A 110 -9.02 3.96 -4.75
CA SER A 110 -8.00 3.57 -5.74
C SER A 110 -7.26 2.30 -5.32
N VAL A 111 -6.88 2.18 -4.05
CA VAL A 111 -6.23 0.96 -3.53
C VAL A 111 -7.15 -0.25 -3.65
N ARG A 112 -8.46 -0.11 -3.37
CA ARG A 112 -9.44 -1.19 -3.57
C ARG A 112 -9.56 -1.62 -5.03
N LYS A 113 -9.58 -0.65 -5.97
CA LYS A 113 -9.59 -0.93 -7.41
C LYS A 113 -8.32 -1.66 -7.85
N LEU A 114 -7.17 -1.26 -7.35
CA LEU A 114 -5.89 -1.91 -7.63
C LEU A 114 -5.84 -3.34 -7.07
N ALA A 115 -6.31 -3.54 -5.85
CA ALA A 115 -6.41 -4.88 -5.27
C ALA A 115 -7.30 -5.79 -6.12
N SER A 116 -8.46 -5.29 -6.55
CA SER A 116 -9.37 -6.02 -7.44
C SER A 116 -8.74 -6.31 -8.81
N LYS A 117 -8.08 -5.31 -9.42
CA LYS A 117 -7.42 -5.46 -10.73
C LYS A 117 -6.37 -6.57 -10.73
N TRP A 118 -5.58 -6.65 -9.67
CA TRP A 118 -4.47 -7.58 -9.57
C TRP A 118 -4.80 -8.87 -8.82
N GLY A 119 -6.01 -9.00 -8.27
CA GLY A 119 -6.41 -10.13 -7.43
C GLY A 119 -5.60 -10.22 -6.13
N LEU A 120 -5.24 -9.08 -5.54
CA LEU A 120 -4.37 -9.01 -4.38
C LEU A 120 -5.15 -8.96 -3.06
N PRO A 121 -4.62 -9.56 -2.00
CA PRO A 121 -5.13 -9.36 -0.64
C PRO A 121 -5.14 -7.88 -0.26
N LEU A 122 -6.19 -7.47 0.42
CA LEU A 122 -6.40 -6.09 0.86
C LEU A 122 -6.71 -6.02 2.35
N VAL A 123 -5.92 -5.23 3.08
CA VAL A 123 -6.19 -4.89 4.48
C VAL A 123 -6.94 -3.56 4.52
N GLU A 124 -8.21 -3.60 4.85
CA GLU A 124 -9.08 -2.42 4.88
C GLU A 124 -9.08 -1.77 6.27
N PHE A 125 -7.98 -1.13 6.64
CA PHE A 125 -7.84 -0.47 7.95
C PHE A 125 -8.94 0.55 8.21
N ASP A 126 -9.33 1.34 7.21
CA ASP A 126 -10.40 2.34 7.34
C ASP A 126 -11.74 1.72 7.75
N LYS A 127 -12.05 0.52 7.30
CA LYS A 127 -13.27 -0.20 7.70
C LYS A 127 -13.14 -0.89 9.05
N TYR A 128 -12.03 -1.58 9.28
CA TYR A 128 -11.85 -2.36 10.51
C TYR A 128 -11.61 -1.50 11.74
N ILE A 129 -11.00 -0.33 11.58
CA ILE A 129 -10.82 0.65 12.64
C ILE A 129 -12.13 1.41 12.87
N GLY A 130 -12.84 1.77 11.79
CA GLY A 130 -14.18 2.33 11.85
C GLY A 130 -14.25 3.81 12.21
N PHE A 131 -13.20 4.58 11.96
CA PHE A 131 -13.23 6.04 12.16
C PHE A 131 -13.79 6.75 10.93
N SER A 132 -15.11 6.80 10.85
CA SER A 132 -15.78 7.44 9.72
C SER A 132 -15.74 8.96 9.81
N LYS A 133 -15.44 9.61 8.69
CA LYS A 133 -15.51 11.07 8.55
C LYS A 133 -16.93 11.63 8.77
N ASN A 134 -17.94 10.81 8.61
CA ASN A 134 -19.34 11.19 8.79
C ASN A 134 -19.85 10.95 10.21
N SER A 135 -19.03 10.39 11.09
CA SER A 135 -19.41 10.05 12.46
C SER A 135 -18.37 10.57 13.44
N PRO A 136 -18.38 11.89 13.74
CA PRO A 136 -17.48 12.45 14.74
C PRO A 136 -17.74 11.86 16.12
N HIS A 137 -16.78 11.96 17.00
CA HIS A 137 -16.86 11.46 18.37
C HIS A 137 -18.03 12.12 19.10
N PRO A 138 -18.98 11.37 19.66
CA PRO A 138 -20.25 11.91 20.16
C PRO A 138 -20.10 12.86 21.37
N VAL A 139 -19.02 12.73 22.12
CA VAL A 139 -18.77 13.59 23.30
C VAL A 139 -17.98 14.84 22.92
N THR A 140 -16.97 14.71 22.06
CA THR A 140 -16.08 15.82 21.73
C THR A 140 -16.48 16.61 20.50
N GLY A 141 -17.34 16.04 19.64
CA GLY A 141 -17.69 16.60 18.32
C GLY A 141 -16.54 16.59 17.31
N LYS A 142 -15.36 16.08 17.68
CA LYS A 142 -14.19 16.04 16.81
C LYS A 142 -14.13 14.75 16.00
N GLN A 143 -13.41 14.78 14.90
CA GLN A 143 -13.11 13.55 14.14
C GLN A 143 -12.36 12.56 15.05
N GLN A 144 -12.80 11.29 15.04
CA GLN A 144 -12.24 10.28 15.95
C GLN A 144 -10.74 10.06 15.74
N SER A 145 -10.26 10.17 14.51
CA SER A 145 -8.84 10.06 14.19
C SER A 145 -7.97 11.08 14.94
N LEU A 146 -8.49 12.25 15.29
CA LEU A 146 -7.76 13.27 16.06
C LEU A 146 -7.40 12.82 17.48
N LEU A 147 -8.18 11.90 18.05
CA LEU A 147 -7.94 11.41 19.41
C LEU A 147 -6.76 10.44 19.49
N TYR A 148 -6.35 9.89 18.34
CA TYR A 148 -5.37 8.81 18.26
C TYR A 148 -4.23 9.10 17.28
N ALA A 149 -4.10 10.36 16.88
CA ALA A 149 -3.06 10.82 15.98
C ALA A 149 -1.95 11.56 16.71
N LYS A 150 -0.75 11.43 16.17
CA LYS A 150 0.41 12.22 16.62
C LYS A 150 0.34 13.67 16.14
N ASP A 151 -0.22 13.87 14.97
CA ASP A 151 -0.31 15.14 14.26
C ASP A 151 -1.58 15.18 13.41
N THR A 152 -1.87 16.34 12.86
CA THR A 152 -3.13 16.59 12.15
C THR A 152 -2.93 17.09 10.73
N GLN A 153 -3.96 17.00 9.94
CA GLN A 153 -4.05 17.57 8.61
C GLN A 153 -5.46 18.03 8.31
N THR A 154 -5.58 19.01 7.44
CA THR A 154 -6.88 19.49 6.94
C THR A 154 -7.16 18.87 5.57
N ILE A 155 -8.32 18.26 5.42
CA ILE A 155 -8.83 17.71 4.17
C ILE A 155 -10.19 18.30 3.92
N GLU A 156 -10.37 18.99 2.80
CA GLU A 156 -11.64 19.63 2.44
C GLU A 156 -12.22 20.51 3.57
N GLY A 157 -11.36 21.27 4.27
CA GLY A 157 -11.75 22.16 5.36
C GLY A 157 -11.99 21.49 6.72
N THR A 158 -11.90 20.18 6.82
CA THR A 158 -12.06 19.44 8.08
C THR A 158 -10.71 18.90 8.56
N GLU A 159 -10.46 19.05 9.87
CA GLU A 159 -9.24 18.52 10.49
C GLU A 159 -9.39 17.06 10.85
N TYR A 160 -8.37 16.26 10.49
CA TYR A 160 -8.26 14.83 10.78
C TYR A 160 -6.90 14.51 11.39
N GLY A 161 -6.80 13.36 12.07
CA GLY A 161 -5.52 12.81 12.44
C GLY A 161 -4.74 12.39 11.20
N TRP A 162 -3.43 12.65 11.19
CA TRP A 162 -2.60 12.31 10.05
C TRP A 162 -1.82 11.01 10.28
N HIS A 163 -0.85 11.02 11.18
CA HIS A 163 -0.11 9.83 11.49
C HIS A 163 -0.69 9.16 12.73
N PRO A 164 -0.89 7.83 12.72
CA PRO A 164 -1.28 7.10 13.93
C PRO A 164 -0.31 7.38 15.07
N ASP A 165 -0.83 7.57 16.27
CA ASP A 165 0.01 7.85 17.42
C ASP A 165 0.95 6.68 17.75
N ARG A 166 2.15 7.00 18.25
CA ARG A 166 3.24 6.05 18.45
C ARG A 166 3.46 5.81 19.96
N GLY A 167 3.99 4.65 20.30
CA GLY A 167 4.38 4.25 21.63
C GLY A 167 3.77 2.92 22.05
N GLU A 168 4.24 2.39 23.18
CA GLU A 168 3.88 1.05 23.63
C GLU A 168 2.38 0.91 23.94
N ASP A 169 1.75 1.95 24.46
CA ASP A 169 0.33 1.95 24.84
C ASP A 169 -0.58 2.57 23.77
N LYS A 170 -0.10 2.71 22.54
CA LYS A 170 -0.86 3.39 21.50
C LYS A 170 -1.87 2.46 20.86
N TYR A 171 -3.08 2.61 21.31
CA TYR A 171 -4.25 1.82 20.92
C TYR A 171 -4.37 1.61 19.40
N ILE A 172 -4.22 2.67 18.61
CA ILE A 172 -4.46 2.57 17.18
C ILE A 172 -3.38 1.75 16.46
N GLN A 173 -2.13 1.86 16.86
CA GLN A 173 -1.06 1.05 16.30
C GLN A 173 -1.19 -0.43 16.68
N GLN A 174 -1.55 -0.71 17.91
CA GLN A 174 -1.81 -2.08 18.36
C GLN A 174 -2.98 -2.68 17.59
N ARG A 175 -4.05 -1.91 17.37
CA ARG A 175 -5.20 -2.35 16.59
C ARG A 175 -4.83 -2.60 15.12
N MET A 176 -4.08 -1.70 14.50
CA MET A 176 -3.58 -1.89 13.13
C MET A 176 -2.69 -3.14 13.04
N ALA A 177 -1.80 -3.35 14.01
CA ALA A 177 -0.95 -4.54 14.05
C ALA A 177 -1.77 -5.81 14.15
N SER A 178 -2.80 -5.85 15.00
CA SER A 178 -3.70 -7.00 15.15
C SER A 178 -4.42 -7.33 13.83
N ILE A 179 -5.02 -6.33 13.19
CA ILE A 179 -5.70 -6.48 11.90
C ILE A 179 -4.72 -6.99 10.83
N PHE A 180 -3.51 -6.44 10.81
CA PHE A 180 -2.49 -6.79 9.84
C PHE A 180 -1.97 -8.22 10.03
N VAL A 181 -1.72 -8.65 11.26
CA VAL A 181 -1.27 -10.01 11.58
C VAL A 181 -2.27 -11.06 11.08
N ASP A 182 -3.56 -10.81 11.26
CA ASP A 182 -4.59 -11.72 10.76
C ASP A 182 -4.58 -11.82 9.24
N ALA A 183 -4.40 -10.70 8.53
CA ALA A 183 -4.27 -10.70 7.07
C ALA A 183 -3.02 -11.44 6.60
N ILE A 184 -1.87 -11.23 7.24
CA ILE A 184 -0.63 -11.91 6.88
C ILE A 184 -0.72 -13.42 7.07
N ARG A 185 -1.36 -13.89 8.13
CA ARG A 185 -1.59 -15.33 8.36
C ARG A 185 -2.38 -16.00 7.24
N GLN A 186 -3.22 -15.27 6.54
CA GLN A 186 -4.01 -15.81 5.42
C GLN A 186 -3.21 -15.93 4.13
N VAL A 187 -2.13 -15.18 3.97
CA VAL A 187 -1.35 -15.12 2.72
C VAL A 187 -0.01 -15.84 2.81
N LEU A 188 0.53 -16.02 4.00
CA LEU A 188 1.76 -16.79 4.18
C LEU A 188 1.46 -18.28 4.19
N PRO A 189 2.24 -19.09 3.44
CA PRO A 189 2.13 -20.54 3.54
C PRO A 189 2.44 -21.02 4.96
N ILE A 190 1.61 -21.90 5.47
CA ILE A 190 1.90 -22.61 6.72
C ILE A 190 3.04 -23.57 6.44
N LYS A 191 4.13 -23.43 7.18
CA LYS A 191 5.26 -24.33 7.13
C LYS A 191 5.04 -25.51 8.09
#